data_eab5901348a15f93f0d49387c7ca06d3
#
_entry.id   eab5901348a15f93f0d49387c7ca06d3
#
_cell.length_a   1.000
_cell.length_b   1.000
_cell.length_c   1.000
_cell.angle_alpha   90.00
_cell.angle_beta   90.00
_cell.angle_gamma   90.00
#
_symmetry.space_group_name_H-M   'P 1'
#
loop_
_entity.id
_entity.type
_entity.pdbx_description
1 polymer ?
#
loop_
_entity_poly.entity_id
_entity_poly.type
_entity_poly.pdbx_seq_one_letter_code
_entity_poly.pdbx_strand_id
1 'polypeptide(L)'
;MAYAQYFIGNSYLNPLTDPKVCAVSLANVTFEPGCRNHWHIHHAKSGGGQLLICTAGSGWYQEAGKPAVSLEPGMVITIPGEIKHWHGAKADSWFSHIAVEVPGEETANEWLEPVDDASYAALESPAGEK
;
A
#
# COMPACT_ATOMS: atom_id res chain seq x y z
N MET A 1 -9.39 -5.06 14.63
CA MET A 1 -9.59 -4.10 13.54
C MET A 1 -10.08 -4.80 12.28
N ALA A 2 -11.02 -4.18 11.62
CA ALA A 2 -11.58 -4.77 10.40
C ALA A 2 -10.53 -4.99 9.30
N TYR A 3 -9.50 -4.15 9.28
CA TYR A 3 -8.47 -4.25 8.26
C TYR A 3 -7.48 -5.38 8.47
N ALA A 4 -7.38 -5.90 9.69
CA ALA A 4 -6.34 -6.89 10.01
C ALA A 4 -6.42 -8.11 9.12
N GLN A 5 -7.62 -8.47 8.68
CA GLN A 5 -7.81 -9.66 7.83
C GLN A 5 -7.18 -9.52 6.44
N TYR A 6 -6.85 -8.29 6.03
CA TYR A 6 -6.27 -8.04 4.70
C TYR A 6 -4.78 -7.74 4.76
N PHE A 7 -4.14 -8.00 5.89
CA PHE A 7 -2.73 -7.75 6.10
C PHE A 7 -2.05 -8.97 6.69
N ILE A 8 -0.78 -9.13 6.35
CA ILE A 8 0.11 -10.04 7.04
C ILE A 8 0.97 -9.17 7.94
N GLY A 9 0.97 -9.45 9.24
CA GLY A 9 1.67 -8.64 10.22
C GLY A 9 0.80 -7.53 10.78
N ASN A 10 1.40 -6.60 11.47
CA ASN A 10 0.68 -5.52 12.16
C ASN A 10 0.85 -4.19 11.46
N SER A 11 -0.26 -3.49 11.29
CA SER A 11 -0.27 -2.15 10.72
C SER A 11 -1.16 -1.24 11.56
N TYR A 12 -0.91 0.06 11.41
CA TYR A 12 -1.60 1.08 12.19
C TYR A 12 -2.09 2.16 11.24
N LEU A 13 -3.38 2.44 11.28
CA LEU A 13 -3.99 3.42 10.38
C LEU A 13 -4.51 4.59 11.21
N ASN A 14 -4.09 5.79 10.83
CA ASN A 14 -4.51 7.02 11.50
C ASN A 14 -5.14 7.95 10.48
N PRO A 15 -6.47 8.09 10.46
CA PRO A 15 -7.13 9.03 9.56
C PRO A 15 -6.70 10.46 9.87
N LEU A 16 -6.42 11.23 8.83
CA LEU A 16 -5.95 12.60 8.97
C LEU A 16 -6.99 13.63 8.55
N THR A 17 -8.00 13.23 7.79
CA THR A 17 -9.05 14.15 7.33
C THR A 17 -10.41 13.66 7.79
N ASP A 18 -11.33 14.63 7.90
CA ASP A 18 -12.72 14.36 8.27
C ASP A 18 -13.55 14.40 6.99
N PRO A 19 -14.20 13.29 6.60
CA PRO A 19 -15.00 13.26 5.38
C PRO A 19 -16.15 14.26 5.37
N LYS A 20 -16.56 14.75 6.55
CA LYS A 20 -17.60 15.77 6.63
C LYS A 20 -17.09 17.14 6.23
N VAL A 21 -15.77 17.34 6.26
CA VAL A 21 -15.16 18.66 6.01
C VAL A 21 -14.35 18.67 4.72
N CYS A 22 -13.74 17.53 4.39
CA CYS A 22 -12.81 17.44 3.26
C CYS A 22 -13.17 16.26 2.38
N ALA A 23 -13.32 16.53 1.07
CA ALA A 23 -13.67 15.49 0.11
C ALA A 23 -12.52 14.52 -0.14
N VAL A 24 -11.28 14.92 0.15
CA VAL A 24 -10.12 14.07 -0.03
C VAL A 24 -9.80 13.35 1.27
N SER A 25 -9.72 12.02 1.20
CA SER A 25 -9.43 11.20 2.37
C SER A 25 -7.94 10.95 2.46
N LEU A 26 -7.36 11.35 3.59
CA LEU A 26 -5.96 11.10 3.91
C LEU A 26 -5.85 10.26 5.17
N ALA A 27 -4.94 9.29 5.14
CA ALA A 27 -4.64 8.51 6.33
C ALA A 27 -3.15 8.22 6.38
N ASN A 28 -2.59 8.25 7.58
CA ASN A 28 -1.22 7.80 7.78
C ASN A 28 -1.27 6.31 8.12
N VAL A 29 -0.54 5.51 7.37
CA VAL A 29 -0.49 4.06 7.58
C VAL A 29 0.94 3.68 7.92
N THR A 30 1.11 3.00 9.05
CA THR A 30 2.41 2.53 9.51
C THR A 30 2.42 1.02 9.56
N PHE A 31 3.45 0.43 8.98
CA PHE A 31 3.63 -1.02 8.91
C PHE A 31 4.83 -1.42 9.76
N GLU A 32 4.65 -2.43 10.60
CA GLU A 32 5.80 -3.05 11.29
C GLU A 32 6.65 -3.80 10.27
N PRO A 33 7.92 -4.08 10.59
CA PRO A 33 8.77 -4.84 9.66
C PRO A 33 8.09 -6.13 9.23
N GLY A 34 8.12 -6.40 7.94
CA GLY A 34 7.51 -7.58 7.36
C GLY A 34 6.02 -7.50 7.08
N CYS A 35 5.36 -6.46 7.57
CA CYS A 35 3.91 -6.30 7.36
C CYS A 35 3.62 -5.84 5.94
N ARG A 36 2.62 -6.46 5.31
CA ARG A 36 2.18 -6.07 3.97
C ARG A 36 0.70 -6.36 3.83
N ASN A 37 0.04 -5.63 2.94
CA ASN A 37 -1.36 -5.93 2.67
C ASN A 37 -1.47 -7.01 1.60
N HIS A 38 -2.68 -7.53 1.44
CA HIS A 38 -2.97 -8.49 0.38
C HIS A 38 -2.97 -7.78 -0.97
N TRP A 39 -2.81 -8.55 -2.03
CA TRP A 39 -3.09 -8.03 -3.37
C TRP A 39 -4.50 -7.46 -3.36
N HIS A 40 -4.68 -6.32 -4.01
CA HIS A 40 -6.00 -5.70 -4.07
C HIS A 40 -6.10 -4.75 -5.25
N ILE A 41 -7.34 -4.32 -5.54
CA ILE A 41 -7.65 -3.43 -6.64
C ILE A 41 -8.58 -2.35 -6.11
N HIS A 42 -8.31 -1.11 -6.49
CA HIS A 42 -9.23 0.01 -6.26
C HIS A 42 -10.04 0.20 -7.54
N HIS A 43 -11.28 -0.27 -7.53
CA HIS A 43 -12.16 -0.17 -8.69
C HIS A 43 -12.80 1.21 -8.74
N ALA A 44 -12.99 1.74 -9.94
CA ALA A 44 -13.73 2.96 -10.15
C ALA A 44 -14.23 3.00 -11.59
N LYS A 45 -15.44 3.53 -11.77
CA LYS A 45 -15.97 3.73 -13.11
C LYS A 45 -15.18 4.81 -13.84
N SER A 46 -14.77 5.85 -13.12
CA SER A 46 -13.86 6.87 -13.62
C SER A 46 -13.13 7.48 -12.45
N GLY A 47 -11.95 8.02 -12.67
CA GLY A 47 -11.10 8.53 -11.60
C GLY A 47 -10.66 7.42 -10.68
N GLY A 48 -10.57 7.71 -9.39
CA GLY A 48 -10.21 6.72 -8.39
C GLY A 48 -8.73 6.41 -8.33
N GLY A 49 -8.39 5.33 -7.63
CA GLY A 49 -7.00 4.96 -7.38
C GLY A 49 -6.51 5.54 -6.06
N GLN A 50 -5.20 5.52 -5.88
CA GLN A 50 -4.63 5.94 -4.61
C GLN A 50 -3.25 6.53 -4.83
N LEU A 51 -2.88 7.50 -4.00
CA LEU A 51 -1.52 8.00 -3.95
C LEU A 51 -0.87 7.53 -2.65
N LEU A 52 0.39 7.14 -2.72
CA LEU A 52 1.19 6.84 -1.53
C LEU A 52 2.29 7.89 -1.43
N ILE A 53 2.33 8.60 -0.31
CA ILE A 53 3.38 9.56 -0.03
C ILE A 53 4.24 8.97 1.08
N CYS A 54 5.45 8.53 0.73
CA CYS A 54 6.31 7.82 1.66
C CYS A 54 6.96 8.80 2.63
N THR A 55 6.81 8.55 3.93
CA THR A 55 7.23 9.49 4.97
C THR A 55 8.35 8.97 5.85
N ALA A 56 8.41 7.66 6.11
CA ALA A 56 9.42 7.11 7.02
C ALA A 56 9.69 5.65 6.71
N GLY A 57 10.91 5.21 6.98
CA GLY A 57 11.28 3.82 6.81
C GLY A 57 11.42 3.40 5.36
N SER A 58 11.40 2.10 5.12
CA SER A 58 11.60 1.55 3.78
C SER A 58 10.57 0.47 3.50
N GLY A 59 10.00 0.48 2.31
CA GLY A 59 8.94 -0.45 1.95
C GLY A 59 9.01 -0.92 0.51
N TRP A 60 7.98 -1.66 0.12
CA TRP A 60 7.82 -2.20 -1.23
C TRP A 60 6.47 -1.83 -1.81
N TYR A 61 6.42 -1.64 -3.12
CA TYR A 61 5.20 -1.53 -3.90
C TYR A 61 5.36 -2.42 -5.13
N GLN A 62 4.33 -3.19 -5.45
CA GLN A 62 4.39 -4.03 -6.64
C GLN A 62 3.04 -4.10 -7.33
N GLU A 63 3.06 -3.88 -8.66
CA GLU A 63 1.90 -4.15 -9.51
C GLU A 63 2.03 -5.56 -10.06
N ALA A 64 0.90 -6.23 -10.25
CA ALA A 64 0.89 -7.58 -10.78
C ALA A 64 1.60 -7.64 -12.13
N GLY A 65 2.48 -8.61 -12.27
CA GLY A 65 3.24 -8.80 -13.50
C GLY A 65 4.45 -7.90 -13.66
N LYS A 66 4.77 -7.09 -12.65
CA LYS A 66 5.92 -6.18 -12.71
C LYS A 66 6.84 -6.39 -11.52
N PRO A 67 8.11 -5.94 -11.62
CA PRO A 67 9.02 -6.00 -10.48
C PRO A 67 8.57 -5.09 -9.35
N ALA A 68 8.90 -5.47 -8.11
CA ALA A 68 8.63 -4.63 -6.96
C ALA A 68 9.52 -3.39 -7.00
N VAL A 69 8.98 -2.28 -6.50
CA VAL A 69 9.67 -1.00 -6.41
C VAL A 69 9.98 -0.74 -4.95
N SER A 70 11.23 -0.37 -4.66
CA SER A 70 11.65 0.00 -3.30
C SER A 70 11.11 1.40 -2.99
N LEU A 71 10.48 1.53 -1.83
CA LEU A 71 9.89 2.79 -1.39
C LEU A 71 10.73 3.42 -0.30
N GLU A 72 11.12 4.67 -0.50
CA GLU A 72 11.92 5.43 0.46
C GLU A 72 11.24 6.76 0.76
N PRO A 73 11.55 7.40 1.90
CA PRO A 73 10.92 8.68 2.24
C PRO A 73 11.06 9.72 1.14
N GLY A 74 9.99 10.44 0.88
CA GLY A 74 9.95 11.45 -0.16
C GLY A 74 9.41 10.97 -1.49
N MET A 75 9.27 9.65 -1.67
CA MET A 75 8.70 9.12 -2.91
C MET A 75 7.18 9.23 -2.91
N VAL A 76 6.63 9.49 -4.07
CA VAL A 76 5.18 9.52 -4.28
C VAL A 76 4.84 8.52 -5.37
N ILE A 77 3.97 7.57 -5.03
CA ILE A 77 3.52 6.54 -5.97
C ILE A 77 2.09 6.84 -6.36
N THR A 78 1.83 6.91 -7.65
CA THR A 78 0.48 7.03 -8.18
C THR A 78 -0.01 5.65 -8.58
N ILE A 79 -1.08 5.20 -7.93
CA ILE A 79 -1.69 3.91 -8.21
C ILE A 79 -3.01 4.19 -8.93
N PRO A 80 -3.08 3.96 -10.25
CA PRO A 80 -4.34 4.17 -10.96
C PRO A 80 -5.41 3.20 -10.49
N GLY A 81 -6.67 3.53 -10.72
CA GLY A 81 -7.74 2.59 -10.49
C GLY A 81 -7.57 1.35 -11.37
N GLU A 82 -8.15 0.25 -10.96
CA GLU A 82 -8.18 -1.02 -11.69
C GLU A 82 -6.85 -1.77 -11.77
N ILE A 83 -5.83 -1.33 -11.02
CA ILE A 83 -4.51 -1.99 -11.01
C ILE A 83 -4.41 -2.91 -9.80
N LYS A 84 -4.10 -4.18 -10.06
CA LYS A 84 -3.84 -5.15 -8.99
C LYS A 84 -2.46 -4.90 -8.42
N HIS A 85 -2.38 -4.65 -7.11
CA HIS A 85 -1.12 -4.26 -6.47
C HIS A 85 -1.13 -4.62 -4.98
N TRP A 86 0.04 -4.48 -4.36
CA TRP A 86 0.18 -4.53 -2.91
C TRP A 86 1.32 -3.59 -2.50
N HIS A 87 1.36 -3.24 -1.22
CA HIS A 87 2.49 -2.51 -0.64
C HIS A 87 2.65 -2.90 0.82
N GLY A 88 3.81 -2.56 1.37
CA GLY A 88 4.11 -2.90 2.75
C GLY A 88 5.52 -2.54 3.13
N ALA A 89 5.92 -2.92 4.35
CA ALA A 89 7.24 -2.69 4.87
C ALA A 89 8.23 -3.74 4.36
N LYS A 90 9.50 -3.37 4.33
CA LYS A 90 10.55 -4.34 4.12
C LYS A 90 10.70 -5.21 5.37
N ALA A 91 11.34 -6.36 5.23
CA ALA A 91 11.41 -7.34 6.31
C ALA A 91 12.14 -6.79 7.54
N ASP A 92 13.05 -5.85 7.34
CA ASP A 92 13.89 -5.31 8.42
C ASP A 92 13.65 -3.83 8.70
N SER A 93 12.52 -3.28 8.25
CA SER A 93 12.26 -1.85 8.42
C SER A 93 10.79 -1.57 8.70
N TRP A 94 10.52 -0.64 9.60
CA TRP A 94 9.21 -0.02 9.68
C TRP A 94 9.00 0.79 8.41
N PHE A 95 7.77 1.01 8.04
CA PHE A 95 7.45 1.80 6.87
C PHE A 95 6.16 2.59 7.13
N SER A 96 6.19 3.89 6.82
CA SER A 96 5.01 4.72 6.94
C SER A 96 4.77 5.50 5.66
N HIS A 97 3.52 5.66 5.30
CA HIS A 97 3.14 6.50 4.18
C HIS A 97 1.81 7.17 4.47
N ILE A 98 1.55 8.25 3.75
CA ILE A 98 0.22 8.85 3.73
C ILE A 98 -0.50 8.27 2.53
N ALA A 99 -1.67 7.70 2.77
CA ALA A 99 -2.53 7.18 1.72
C ALA A 99 -3.54 8.26 1.37
N VAL A 100 -3.63 8.60 0.08
CA VAL A 100 -4.58 9.57 -0.44
C VAL A 100 -5.56 8.82 -1.32
N GLU A 101 -6.84 8.79 -0.93
CA GLU A 101 -7.88 8.19 -1.76
C GLU A 101 -8.26 9.18 -2.83
N VAL A 102 -8.03 8.83 -4.08
CA VAL A 102 -8.36 9.72 -5.20
C VAL A 102 -9.87 9.61 -5.47
N PRO A 103 -10.60 10.73 -5.48
CA PRO A 103 -12.04 10.66 -5.75
C PRO A 103 -12.36 10.07 -7.11
N GLY A 104 -13.43 9.31 -7.17
CA GLY A 104 -13.87 8.69 -8.41
C GLY A 104 -15.33 8.31 -8.35
N GLU A 105 -15.86 7.80 -9.46
CA GLU A 105 -17.24 7.36 -9.56
C GLU A 105 -17.34 5.88 -9.27
N GLU A 106 -18.32 5.48 -8.45
CA GLU A 106 -18.63 4.09 -8.15
C GLU A 106 -17.38 3.33 -7.71
N THR A 107 -16.69 3.90 -6.72
CA THR A 107 -15.45 3.31 -6.21
C THR A 107 -15.74 2.14 -5.29
N ALA A 108 -14.88 1.12 -5.36
CA ALA A 108 -14.95 -0.03 -4.46
C ALA A 108 -13.57 -0.68 -4.39
N ASN A 109 -13.29 -1.30 -3.25
CA ASN A 109 -12.04 -2.02 -3.08
C ASN A 109 -12.30 -3.52 -3.17
N GLU A 110 -11.43 -4.21 -3.90
CA GLU A 110 -11.49 -5.67 -3.99
C GLU A 110 -10.22 -6.24 -3.38
N TRP A 111 -10.37 -7.04 -2.32
CA TRP A 111 -9.25 -7.69 -1.64
C TRP A 111 -9.07 -9.08 -2.20
N LEU A 112 -7.84 -9.43 -2.51
CA LEU A 112 -7.50 -10.67 -3.20
C LEU A 112 -6.59 -11.52 -2.32
N GLU A 113 -5.74 -12.34 -2.95
CA GLU A 113 -4.90 -13.28 -2.21
C GLU A 113 -3.79 -12.58 -1.43
N PRO A 114 -3.30 -13.18 -0.35
CA PRO A 114 -2.15 -12.61 0.35
C PRO A 114 -0.89 -12.72 -0.52
N VAL A 115 0.07 -11.83 -0.24
CA VAL A 115 1.41 -11.94 -0.83
C VAL A 115 2.12 -13.04 -0.06
N ASP A 116 2.42 -14.15 -0.72
CA ASP A 116 2.97 -15.30 -0.03
C ASP A 116 4.39 -15.05 0.48
N ASP A 117 4.77 -15.82 1.49
CA ASP A 117 6.06 -15.61 2.15
C ASP A 117 7.24 -15.82 1.22
N ALA A 118 7.14 -16.77 0.30
CA ALA A 118 8.23 -17.07 -0.62
C ALA A 118 8.46 -15.92 -1.60
N SER A 119 7.38 -15.37 -2.17
CA SER A 119 7.48 -14.24 -3.07
C SER A 119 8.02 -13.01 -2.36
N TYR A 120 7.55 -12.77 -1.15
CA TYR A 120 8.00 -11.63 -0.35
C TYR A 120 9.48 -11.77 0.01
N ALA A 121 9.90 -12.96 0.46
CA ALA A 121 11.30 -13.21 0.83
C ALA A 121 12.23 -13.01 -0.35
N ALA A 122 11.80 -13.31 -1.57
CA ALA A 122 12.63 -13.13 -2.75
C ALA A 122 12.99 -11.67 -2.99
N LEU A 123 12.14 -10.73 -2.54
CA LEU A 123 12.41 -9.30 -2.70
C LEU A 123 13.54 -8.85 -1.79
N GLU A 124 13.71 -9.52 -0.66
CA GLU A 124 14.73 -9.16 0.34
C GLU A 124 16.05 -9.87 0.06
N SER A 125 16.12 -10.67 -0.99
CA SER A 125 17.31 -11.42 -1.31
C SER A 125 18.51 -10.51 -1.54
N PRO A 126 19.67 -10.85 -0.99
CA PRO A 126 20.89 -10.08 -1.25
C PRO A 126 21.20 -9.94 -2.73
N ALA A 127 20.82 -10.91 -3.53
CA ALA A 127 21.02 -10.81 -4.96
C ALA A 127 20.23 -9.67 -5.57
N GLY A 128 19.19 -9.27 -4.93
CA GLY A 128 18.40 -8.13 -5.37
C GLY A 128 19.09 -6.83 -5.12
N GLU A 129 20.16 -6.94 -4.36
CA GLU A 129 20.91 -5.79 -4.13
C GLU A 129 22.01 -5.70 -4.98
N LYS A 130 22.09 -5.93 -5.13
CA LYS A 130 23.08 -5.71 -5.67
C LYS A 130 23.45 -5.36 -6.10
#